data_3c11177ac41d23a4719995c7df96aee4
#
_entry.id   3c11177ac41d23a4719995c7df96aee4
#
_cell.length_a   1.000
_cell.length_b   1.000
_cell.length_c   1.000
_cell.angle_alpha   90.00
_cell.angle_beta   90.00
_cell.angle_gamma   90.00
#
_symmetry.space_group_name_H-M   'P 1'
#
loop_
_entity.id
_entity.type
_entity.pdbx_description
1 polymer ?
#
loop_
_entity_poly.entity_id
_entity_poly.type
_entity_poly.pdbx_seq_one_letter_code
_entity_poly.pdbx_strand_id
1 'polypeptide(L)'
;MRELVIGQILRDGKVMGTGFLVESDIVMTVKHNVVTADELITDEFEEKEIVFRIEDSDEVIGKTINLLEAIEKGIDCVFIRLREVLSENEMYGLVDVKNEIVGGGCQIIGFPKISSQKTTLFATITNVQEQKLIFNIKKENQLQNYEGVSGAPVIILGNIVGVITRQENSERLEALPINYINKVLKCEEILIKKKEIPINISEETFNLRSLKEKVAQVISMVGPRYNKELNVKTGTY
;
A
#
# COMPACT_ATOMS: atom_id res chain seq x y z
N MET A 1 10.43 14.61 -7.33
CA MET A 1 10.44 13.13 -7.11
C MET A 1 9.22 12.83 -6.29
N ARG A 2 8.47 11.74 -6.60
CA ARG A 2 7.32 11.37 -5.76
C ARG A 2 7.83 10.71 -4.49
N GLU A 3 7.18 11.01 -3.37
CA GLU A 3 7.51 10.46 -2.07
C GLU A 3 6.42 9.51 -1.59
N LEU A 4 6.83 8.42 -0.96
CA LEU A 4 5.94 7.49 -0.28
C LEU A 4 6.26 7.50 1.21
N VAL A 5 5.51 8.30 1.96
CA VAL A 5 5.62 8.38 3.41
C VAL A 5 4.64 7.39 4.02
N ILE A 6 5.16 6.40 4.73
CA ILE A 6 4.41 5.35 5.41
C ILE A 6 4.80 5.34 6.87
N GLY A 7 3.83 5.22 7.76
CA GLY A 7 4.04 5.20 9.20
C GLY A 7 3.07 4.26 9.93
N GLN A 8 3.28 4.16 11.22
CA GLN A 8 2.41 3.44 12.14
C GLN A 8 1.27 4.35 12.59
N ILE A 9 0.08 3.79 12.70
CA ILE A 9 -1.07 4.42 13.37
C ILE A 9 -1.07 3.97 14.81
N LEU A 10 -0.98 4.91 15.73
CA LEU A 10 -1.05 4.65 17.16
C LEU A 10 -2.32 5.25 17.74
N ARG A 11 -2.90 4.52 18.68
CA ARG A 11 -4.01 4.95 19.51
C ARG A 11 -3.74 4.54 20.94
N ASP A 12 -3.88 5.48 21.88
CA ASP A 12 -3.59 5.26 23.30
C ASP A 12 -2.18 4.65 23.52
N GLY A 13 -1.19 5.12 22.74
CA GLY A 13 0.20 4.65 22.78
C GLY A 13 0.42 3.24 22.17
N LYS A 14 -0.61 2.61 21.61
CA LYS A 14 -0.51 1.26 21.01
C LYS A 14 -0.52 1.34 19.49
N VAL A 15 0.37 0.59 18.85
CA VAL A 15 0.36 0.43 17.39
C VAL A 15 -0.88 -0.37 16.98
N MET A 16 -1.75 0.26 16.21
CA MET A 16 -2.97 -0.33 15.67
C MET A 16 -2.76 -0.91 14.28
N GLY A 17 -2.01 -0.19 13.44
CA GLY A 17 -1.75 -0.60 12.07
C GLY A 17 -0.83 0.35 11.32
N THR A 18 -0.96 0.34 10.02
CA THR A 18 -0.20 1.17 9.07
C THR A 18 -1.08 2.28 8.51
N GLY A 19 -0.47 3.41 8.17
CA GLY A 19 -1.06 4.48 7.39
C GLY A 19 -0.04 5.05 6.41
N PHE A 20 -0.49 5.82 5.43
CA PHE A 20 0.40 6.45 4.47
C PHE A 20 -0.15 7.81 4.02
N LEU A 21 0.75 8.74 3.70
CA LEU A 21 0.37 10.06 3.18
C LEU A 21 -0.24 9.93 1.78
N VAL A 22 -1.37 10.58 1.59
CA VAL A 22 -2.03 10.79 0.29
C VAL A 22 -1.91 12.24 -0.17
N GLU A 23 -1.78 13.16 0.79
CA GLU A 23 -1.42 14.56 0.62
C GLU A 23 -0.40 14.96 1.69
N SER A 24 0.12 16.17 1.63
CA SER A 24 1.20 16.65 2.51
C SER A 24 0.93 16.54 4.02
N ASP A 25 -0.34 16.59 4.41
CA ASP A 25 -0.83 16.53 5.79
C ASP A 25 -1.99 15.53 5.97
N ILE A 26 -2.32 14.72 4.95
CA ILE A 26 -3.42 13.76 5.00
C ILE A 26 -2.91 12.33 4.90
N VAL A 27 -3.18 11.55 5.92
CA VAL A 27 -2.90 10.12 6.00
C VAL A 27 -4.15 9.31 5.70
N MET A 28 -4.02 8.29 4.86
CA MET A 28 -5.03 7.26 4.64
C MET A 28 -4.71 6.03 5.47
N THR A 29 -5.73 5.44 6.11
CA THR A 29 -5.64 4.17 6.84
C THR A 29 -7.01 3.48 6.85
N VAL A 30 -7.11 2.33 7.52
CA VAL A 30 -8.40 1.65 7.72
C VAL A 30 -9.10 2.12 9.00
N LYS A 31 -10.44 2.09 8.98
CA LYS A 31 -11.28 2.55 10.08
C LYS A 31 -10.99 1.81 11.40
N HIS A 32 -10.79 0.49 11.35
CA HIS A 32 -10.54 -0.30 12.56
C HIS A 32 -9.18 -0.01 13.23
N ASN A 33 -8.28 0.75 12.59
CA ASN A 33 -7.07 1.26 13.23
C ASN A 33 -7.36 2.47 14.13
N VAL A 34 -8.50 3.15 13.94
CA VAL A 34 -8.85 4.38 14.66
C VAL A 34 -10.04 4.20 15.61
N VAL A 35 -10.91 3.22 15.36
CA VAL A 35 -12.10 2.93 16.18
C VAL A 35 -12.17 1.43 16.50
N THR A 36 -12.48 1.08 17.74
CA THR A 36 -12.75 -0.32 18.12
C THR A 36 -14.18 -0.74 17.79
N ALA A 37 -14.43 -2.06 17.78
CA ALA A 37 -15.76 -2.60 17.62
C ALA A 37 -16.70 -2.15 18.75
N ASP A 38 -16.20 -2.05 20.00
CA ASP A 38 -16.98 -1.64 21.15
C ASP A 38 -17.43 -0.18 21.04
N GLU A 39 -16.57 0.70 20.57
CA GLU A 39 -16.89 2.12 20.31
C GLU A 39 -17.93 2.28 19.20
N LEU A 40 -17.91 1.40 18.20
CA LEU A 40 -18.94 1.36 17.15
C LEU A 40 -20.32 0.96 17.68
N ILE A 41 -20.39 0.20 18.78
CA ILE A 41 -21.64 -0.23 19.40
C ILE A 41 -22.25 0.86 20.31
N THR A 42 -21.40 1.67 20.96
CA THR A 42 -21.84 2.67 21.94
C THR A 42 -22.20 4.03 21.34
N ASP A 43 -22.02 4.20 20.02
CA ASP A 43 -22.19 5.49 19.31
C ASP A 43 -21.35 6.65 19.91
N GLU A 44 -20.34 6.32 20.73
CA GLU A 44 -19.41 7.29 21.33
C GLU A 44 -18.27 7.62 20.35
N PHE A 45 -18.64 8.26 19.25
CA PHE A 45 -17.67 8.70 18.23
C PHE A 45 -17.13 10.09 18.55
N GLU A 46 -16.36 10.23 19.59
CA GLU A 46 -15.59 11.45 19.77
C GLU A 46 -14.46 11.51 18.71
N GLU A 47 -14.15 12.73 18.26
CA GLU A 47 -12.96 12.99 17.45
C GLU A 47 -11.71 12.59 18.23
N LYS A 48 -11.20 11.38 17.99
CA LYS A 48 -10.02 10.88 18.68
C LYS A 48 -8.76 11.46 18.07
N GLU A 49 -7.85 11.81 18.94
CA GLU A 49 -6.48 12.11 18.54
C GLU A 49 -5.79 10.80 18.15
N ILE A 50 -5.28 10.77 16.94
CA ILE A 50 -4.53 9.66 16.38
C ILE A 50 -3.09 10.13 16.21
N VAL A 51 -2.15 9.27 16.57
CA VAL A 51 -0.73 9.55 16.35
C VAL A 51 -0.26 8.81 15.12
N PHE A 52 0.35 9.53 14.21
CA PHE A 52 1.06 8.98 13.05
C PHE A 52 2.56 9.06 13.31
N ARG A 53 3.22 7.90 13.33
CA ARG A 53 4.66 7.78 13.57
C ARG A 53 5.36 7.23 12.35
N ILE A 54 6.20 8.04 11.72
CA ILE A 54 7.12 7.60 10.67
C ILE A 54 8.27 6.85 11.35
N GLU A 55 8.86 5.87 10.65
CA GLU A 55 9.99 5.08 11.11
C GLU A 55 11.10 5.97 11.70
N ASP A 56 11.49 5.70 12.96
CA ASP A 56 12.53 6.41 13.70
C ASP A 56 12.41 7.94 13.79
N SER A 57 11.23 8.50 13.47
CA SER A 57 10.98 9.94 13.50
C SER A 57 9.96 10.34 14.56
N ASP A 58 9.71 11.63 14.65
CA ASP A 58 8.76 12.22 15.58
C ASP A 58 7.33 11.73 15.31
N GLU A 59 6.56 11.70 16.38
CA GLU A 59 5.14 11.40 16.36
C GLU A 59 4.35 12.65 16.02
N VAL A 60 3.49 12.58 15.02
CA VAL A 60 2.62 13.69 14.61
C VAL A 60 1.18 13.36 14.95
N ILE A 61 0.54 14.27 15.66
CA ILE A 61 -0.87 14.15 16.04
C ILE A 61 -1.75 14.55 14.87
N GLY A 62 -2.83 13.79 14.67
CA GLY A 62 -3.87 14.11 13.70
C GLY A 62 -5.26 13.77 14.20
N LYS A 63 -6.27 14.19 13.44
CA LYS A 63 -7.68 13.90 13.69
C LYS A 63 -8.32 13.28 12.45
N THR A 64 -9.24 12.36 12.66
CA THR A 64 -10.06 11.80 11.57
C THR A 64 -10.97 12.88 10.98
N ILE A 65 -11.10 12.91 9.64
CA ILE A 65 -11.91 13.92 8.96
C ILE A 65 -13.18 13.37 8.30
N ASN A 66 -13.30 12.04 8.19
CA ASN A 66 -14.44 11.39 7.53
C ASN A 66 -14.93 10.14 8.28
N LEU A 67 -14.70 10.05 9.58
CA LEU A 67 -15.01 8.86 10.37
C LEU A 67 -16.49 8.51 10.35
N LEU A 68 -17.38 9.51 10.59
CA LEU A 68 -18.83 9.32 10.57
C LEU A 68 -19.31 8.84 9.20
N GLU A 69 -18.84 9.46 8.11
CA GLU A 69 -19.18 9.04 6.76
C GLU A 69 -18.73 7.59 6.50
N ALA A 70 -17.53 7.21 6.94
CA ALA A 70 -17.01 5.85 6.78
C ALA A 70 -17.84 4.82 7.55
N ILE A 71 -18.40 5.21 8.72
CA ILE A 71 -19.30 4.35 9.51
C ILE A 71 -20.64 4.21 8.80
N GLU A 72 -21.28 5.33 8.42
CA GLU A 72 -22.58 5.34 7.74
C GLU A 72 -22.57 4.56 6.42
N LYS A 73 -21.47 4.66 5.67
CA LYS A 73 -21.30 3.95 4.40
C LYS A 73 -20.82 2.51 4.55
N GLY A 74 -20.46 2.09 5.77
CA GLY A 74 -19.94 0.75 6.04
C GLY A 74 -18.59 0.46 5.39
N ILE A 75 -17.80 1.51 5.05
CA ILE A 75 -16.48 1.36 4.44
C ILE A 75 -15.39 1.33 5.50
N ASP A 76 -14.42 0.44 5.34
CA ASP A 76 -13.26 0.33 6.24
C ASP A 76 -12.08 1.16 5.74
N CYS A 77 -12.30 2.47 5.57
CA CYS A 77 -11.28 3.42 5.16
C CYS A 77 -11.56 4.79 5.79
N VAL A 78 -10.54 5.43 6.32
CA VAL A 78 -10.60 6.77 6.90
C VAL A 78 -9.38 7.59 6.51
N PHE A 79 -9.56 8.92 6.55
CA PHE A 79 -8.50 9.90 6.39
C PHE A 79 -8.26 10.62 7.72
N ILE A 80 -6.99 10.91 7.98
CA ILE A 80 -6.52 11.62 9.18
C ILE A 80 -5.81 12.87 8.71
N ARG A 81 -6.25 14.05 9.14
CA ARG A 81 -5.53 15.30 8.93
C ARG A 81 -4.55 15.49 10.07
N LEU A 82 -3.28 15.57 9.74
CA LEU A 82 -2.20 15.85 10.66
C LEU A 82 -2.17 17.33 11.04
N ARG A 83 -1.62 17.64 12.21
CA ARG A 83 -1.41 19.02 12.65
C ARG A 83 -0.24 19.70 11.91
N GLU A 84 0.63 18.91 11.31
CA GLU A 84 1.84 19.37 10.65
C GLU A 84 1.93 18.81 9.23
N VAL A 85 2.50 19.59 8.33
CA VAL A 85 2.85 19.16 6.98
C VAL A 85 4.11 18.31 7.06
N LEU A 86 4.02 17.04 6.66
CA LEU A 86 5.14 16.11 6.73
C LEU A 86 6.01 16.09 5.47
N SER A 87 5.47 16.51 4.35
CA SER A 87 6.20 16.56 3.10
C SER A 87 5.65 17.63 2.17
N GLU A 88 6.55 18.35 1.50
CA GLU A 88 6.22 19.27 0.42
C GLU A 88 6.32 18.60 -0.96
N ASN A 89 6.75 17.34 -1.00
CA ASN A 89 6.91 16.59 -2.23
C ASN A 89 5.57 16.09 -2.78
N GLU A 90 5.52 15.83 -4.08
CA GLU A 90 4.38 15.15 -4.71
C GLU A 90 4.26 13.71 -4.18
N MET A 91 3.09 13.36 -3.62
CA MET A 91 2.82 12.00 -3.12
C MET A 91 2.63 11.00 -4.27
N TYR A 92 2.72 9.72 -3.95
CA TYR A 92 2.36 8.64 -4.87
C TYR A 92 0.92 8.82 -5.35
N GLY A 93 0.70 8.63 -6.64
CA GLY A 93 -0.63 8.78 -7.22
C GLY A 93 -1.58 7.66 -6.76
N LEU A 94 -2.81 8.03 -6.43
CA LEU A 94 -3.90 7.08 -6.22
C LEU A 94 -4.52 6.77 -7.59
N VAL A 95 -4.60 5.48 -7.95
CA VAL A 95 -5.00 5.05 -9.29
C VAL A 95 -6.08 3.98 -9.22
N ASP A 96 -7.09 4.13 -10.07
CA ASP A 96 -8.12 3.13 -10.25
C ASP A 96 -7.56 1.89 -10.93
N VAL A 97 -7.99 0.72 -10.47
CA VAL A 97 -7.58 -0.56 -11.05
C VAL A 97 -8.72 -1.21 -11.83
N LYS A 98 -8.33 -1.91 -12.88
CA LYS A 98 -9.22 -2.72 -13.71
C LYS A 98 -8.84 -4.20 -13.59
N ASN A 99 -9.73 -5.08 -14.07
CA ASN A 99 -9.54 -6.54 -14.01
C ASN A 99 -8.27 -7.03 -14.73
N GLU A 100 -7.74 -6.25 -15.66
CA GLU A 100 -6.54 -6.57 -16.44
C GLU A 100 -5.26 -6.74 -15.60
N ILE A 101 -5.28 -6.31 -14.33
CA ILE A 101 -4.14 -6.46 -13.41
C ILE A 101 -4.07 -7.83 -12.71
N VAL A 102 -5.05 -8.71 -12.90
CA VAL A 102 -5.02 -10.06 -12.32
C VAL A 102 -3.81 -10.84 -12.85
N GLY A 103 -3.08 -11.48 -11.95
CA GLY A 103 -1.78 -12.12 -12.23
C GLY A 103 -0.58 -11.18 -12.13
N GLY A 104 -0.82 -9.86 -12.03
CA GLY A 104 0.23 -8.86 -11.85
C GLY A 104 0.86 -8.87 -10.46
N GLY A 105 2.15 -8.55 -10.41
CA GLY A 105 2.88 -8.38 -9.16
C GLY A 105 2.60 -7.03 -8.52
N CYS A 106 2.53 -6.99 -7.19
CA CYS A 106 2.41 -5.77 -6.41
C CYS A 106 3.31 -5.81 -5.17
N GLN A 107 3.51 -4.64 -4.58
CA GLN A 107 4.18 -4.44 -3.30
C GLN A 107 3.18 -3.95 -2.26
N ILE A 108 3.31 -4.45 -1.04
CA ILE A 108 2.56 -4.01 0.12
C ILE A 108 3.61 -3.59 1.16
N ILE A 109 3.57 -2.35 1.61
CA ILE A 109 4.57 -1.83 2.54
C ILE A 109 3.88 -1.42 3.83
N GLY A 110 4.25 -2.05 4.94
CA GLY A 110 3.60 -1.82 6.23
C GLY A 110 4.47 -2.18 7.42
N PHE A 111 3.88 -2.14 8.61
CA PHE A 111 4.56 -2.41 9.88
C PHE A 111 3.93 -3.61 10.60
N PRO A 112 4.28 -4.86 10.21
CA PRO A 112 3.79 -6.04 10.92
C PRO A 112 4.22 -5.99 12.39
N LYS A 113 3.31 -6.23 13.32
CA LYS A 113 3.62 -6.22 14.76
C LYS A 113 4.69 -7.24 15.14
N ILE A 114 4.78 -8.34 14.40
CA ILE A 114 5.77 -9.40 14.63
C ILE A 114 7.22 -8.92 14.46
N SER A 115 7.46 -7.97 13.56
CA SER A 115 8.80 -7.41 13.31
C SER A 115 8.98 -6.02 13.89
N SER A 116 7.89 -5.30 14.12
CA SER A 116 7.85 -3.87 14.52
C SER A 116 8.60 -2.93 13.55
N GLN A 117 9.09 -3.45 12.43
CA GLN A 117 9.85 -2.72 11.41
C GLN A 117 9.06 -2.61 10.11
N LYS A 118 9.35 -1.58 9.36
CA LYS A 118 8.82 -1.41 8.01
C LYS A 118 9.22 -2.58 7.14
N THR A 119 8.24 -3.25 6.58
CA THR A 119 8.41 -4.48 5.82
C THR A 119 7.74 -4.34 4.45
N THR A 120 8.44 -4.76 3.40
CA THR A 120 7.88 -4.85 2.05
C THR A 120 7.51 -6.29 1.76
N LEU A 121 6.24 -6.53 1.48
CA LEU A 121 5.72 -7.81 1.05
C LEU A 121 5.49 -7.78 -0.46
N PHE A 122 5.96 -8.80 -1.16
CA PHE A 122 5.67 -9.00 -2.58
C PHE A 122 4.50 -9.96 -2.71
N ALA A 123 3.53 -9.59 -3.54
CA ALA A 123 2.31 -10.36 -3.72
C ALA A 123 1.91 -10.39 -5.20
N THR A 124 0.98 -11.30 -5.51
CA THR A 124 0.35 -11.40 -6.83
C THR A 124 -1.16 -11.17 -6.66
N ILE A 125 -1.73 -10.33 -7.49
CA ILE A 125 -3.17 -10.07 -7.50
C ILE A 125 -3.87 -11.29 -8.10
N THR A 126 -4.75 -11.93 -7.33
CA THR A 126 -5.47 -13.14 -7.77
C THR A 126 -6.91 -12.86 -8.12
N ASN A 127 -7.51 -11.81 -7.59
CA ASN A 127 -8.88 -11.44 -7.88
C ASN A 127 -9.08 -9.92 -7.72
N VAL A 128 -9.89 -9.35 -8.61
CA VAL A 128 -10.34 -7.95 -8.57
C VAL A 128 -11.86 -7.95 -8.58
N GLN A 129 -12.45 -7.40 -7.53
CA GLN A 129 -13.89 -7.17 -7.39
C GLN A 129 -14.11 -5.68 -7.14
N GLU A 130 -15.35 -5.20 -7.31
CA GLU A 130 -15.67 -3.79 -7.09
C GLU A 130 -15.23 -3.29 -5.71
N GLN A 131 -15.45 -4.11 -4.67
CA GLN A 131 -15.21 -3.75 -3.28
C GLN A 131 -13.95 -4.33 -2.69
N LYS A 132 -13.24 -5.21 -3.40
CA LYS A 132 -12.03 -5.81 -2.88
C LYS A 132 -11.05 -6.31 -3.92
N LEU A 133 -9.79 -6.23 -3.54
CA LEU A 133 -8.65 -6.88 -4.20
C LEU A 133 -8.20 -8.05 -3.32
N ILE A 134 -7.85 -9.17 -3.93
CA ILE A 134 -7.31 -10.34 -3.23
C ILE A 134 -5.91 -10.62 -3.77
N PHE A 135 -5.00 -10.87 -2.84
CA PHE A 135 -3.58 -11.08 -3.11
C PHE A 135 -3.10 -12.39 -2.52
N ASN A 136 -2.28 -13.11 -3.27
CA ASN A 136 -1.44 -14.17 -2.73
C ASN A 136 -0.05 -13.62 -2.45
N ILE A 137 0.37 -13.73 -1.19
CA ILE A 137 1.72 -13.35 -0.77
C ILE A 137 2.71 -14.36 -1.31
N LYS A 138 3.83 -13.89 -1.88
CA LYS A 138 4.90 -14.77 -2.33
C LYS A 138 5.47 -15.55 -1.16
N LYS A 139 5.78 -16.82 -1.37
CA LYS A 139 6.18 -17.76 -0.32
C LYS A 139 7.34 -17.26 0.56
N GLU A 140 8.31 -16.59 -0.06
CA GLU A 140 9.46 -15.99 0.61
C GLU A 140 9.12 -14.80 1.52
N ASN A 141 7.92 -14.23 1.38
CA ASN A 141 7.44 -13.08 2.15
C ASN A 141 6.29 -13.44 3.11
N GLN A 142 5.93 -14.70 3.21
CA GLN A 142 4.85 -15.14 4.10
C GLN A 142 5.22 -14.94 5.56
N LEU A 143 4.32 -14.30 6.30
CA LEU A 143 4.41 -14.11 7.74
C LEU A 143 3.40 -15.03 8.43
N GLN A 144 3.70 -15.40 9.67
CA GLN A 144 2.73 -16.14 10.49
C GLN A 144 1.50 -15.27 10.84
N ASN A 145 1.73 -13.97 11.01
CA ASN A 145 0.70 -12.99 11.34
C ASN A 145 1.01 -11.65 10.62
N TYR A 146 -0.01 -11.09 9.99
CA TYR A 146 0.04 -9.77 9.33
C TYR A 146 -0.60 -8.66 10.16
N GLU A 147 -0.85 -8.90 11.45
CA GLU A 147 -1.34 -7.85 12.35
C GLU A 147 -0.40 -6.64 12.31
N GLY A 148 -0.98 -5.44 12.14
CA GLY A 148 -0.23 -4.20 11.93
C GLY A 148 -0.04 -3.81 10.45
N VAL A 149 -0.25 -4.73 9.50
CA VAL A 149 -0.22 -4.42 8.05
C VAL A 149 -1.53 -3.77 7.58
N SER A 150 -2.64 -3.91 8.33
CA SER A 150 -3.90 -3.21 8.03
C SER A 150 -3.67 -1.71 7.86
N GLY A 151 -4.22 -1.12 6.81
CA GLY A 151 -3.99 0.27 6.41
C GLY A 151 -2.76 0.48 5.51
N ALA A 152 -1.98 -0.56 5.20
CA ALA A 152 -0.84 -0.47 4.30
C ALA A 152 -1.26 -0.23 2.84
N PRO A 153 -0.51 0.59 2.07
CA PRO A 153 -0.77 0.78 0.65
C PRO A 153 -0.41 -0.46 -0.16
N VAL A 154 -1.23 -0.74 -1.17
CA VAL A 154 -0.92 -1.68 -2.25
C VAL A 154 -0.39 -0.90 -3.44
N ILE A 155 0.82 -1.23 -3.90
CA ILE A 155 1.56 -0.45 -4.90
C ILE A 155 1.82 -1.28 -6.14
N ILE A 156 1.47 -0.72 -7.31
CA ILE A 156 1.76 -1.27 -8.63
C ILE A 156 2.43 -0.16 -9.45
N LEU A 157 3.62 -0.44 -9.98
CA LEU A 157 4.37 0.51 -10.83
C LEU A 157 4.47 1.93 -10.23
N GLY A 158 4.69 2.02 -8.91
CA GLY A 158 4.81 3.31 -8.22
C GLY A 158 3.49 4.08 -8.06
N ASN A 159 2.34 3.41 -8.18
CA ASN A 159 1.04 3.99 -7.90
C ASN A 159 0.32 3.16 -6.84
N ILE A 160 -0.47 3.82 -5.99
CA ILE A 160 -1.27 3.18 -4.97
C ILE A 160 -2.62 2.79 -5.58
N VAL A 161 -2.96 1.51 -5.50
CA VAL A 161 -4.17 0.94 -6.10
C VAL A 161 -5.18 0.44 -5.08
N GLY A 162 -4.78 0.34 -3.80
CA GLY A 162 -5.66 -0.13 -2.73
C GLY A 162 -5.02 0.01 -1.35
N VAL A 163 -5.81 -0.28 -0.33
CA VAL A 163 -5.45 -0.25 1.10
C VAL A 163 -5.76 -1.59 1.73
N ILE A 164 -4.78 -2.22 2.37
CA ILE A 164 -4.96 -3.51 3.06
C ILE A 164 -5.96 -3.37 4.20
N THR A 165 -6.99 -4.21 4.20
CA THR A 165 -8.02 -4.21 5.24
C THR A 165 -7.90 -5.39 6.18
N ARG A 166 -7.57 -6.59 5.65
CA ARG A 166 -7.50 -7.78 6.50
C ARG A 166 -6.64 -8.89 5.93
N GLN A 167 -6.27 -9.79 6.82
CA GLN A 167 -5.71 -11.08 6.50
C GLN A 167 -6.84 -12.12 6.37
N GLU A 168 -6.87 -12.87 5.26
CA GLU A 168 -7.76 -14.02 5.11
C GLU A 168 -7.13 -15.28 5.69
N ASN A 169 -5.83 -15.48 5.40
CA ASN A 169 -5.00 -16.56 5.95
C ASN A 169 -3.50 -16.20 5.81
N SER A 170 -2.59 -17.13 6.15
CA SER A 170 -1.13 -16.89 6.06
C SER A 170 -0.60 -16.60 4.65
N GLU A 171 -1.37 -16.89 3.63
CA GLU A 171 -0.97 -16.73 2.22
C GLU A 171 -1.72 -15.60 1.53
N ARG A 172 -2.81 -15.09 2.13
CA ARG A 172 -3.78 -14.26 1.44
C ARG A 172 -4.17 -13.03 2.22
N LEU A 173 -4.09 -11.88 1.56
CA LEU A 173 -4.54 -10.58 2.06
C LEU A 173 -5.67 -10.01 1.20
N GLU A 174 -6.51 -9.18 1.80
CA GLU A 174 -7.55 -8.40 1.13
C GLU A 174 -7.27 -6.90 1.28
N ALA A 175 -7.64 -6.13 0.26
CA ALA A 175 -7.59 -4.67 0.28
C ALA A 175 -8.86 -4.06 -0.32
N LEU A 176 -9.17 -2.83 0.10
CA LEU A 176 -10.14 -1.97 -0.58
C LEU A 176 -9.48 -1.33 -1.80
N PRO A 177 -10.08 -1.41 -2.99
CA PRO A 177 -9.60 -0.71 -4.18
C PRO A 177 -9.80 0.81 -4.06
N ILE A 178 -8.88 1.61 -4.60
CA ILE A 178 -8.98 3.08 -4.60
C ILE A 178 -10.24 3.56 -5.33
N ASN A 179 -10.61 2.95 -6.46
CA ASN A 179 -11.83 3.29 -7.20
C ASN A 179 -13.10 3.09 -6.37
N TYR A 180 -13.16 2.06 -5.51
CA TYR A 180 -14.29 1.85 -4.62
C TYR A 180 -14.32 2.90 -3.50
N ILE A 181 -13.18 3.22 -2.90
CA ILE A 181 -13.06 4.28 -1.89
C ILE A 181 -13.56 5.60 -2.47
N ASN A 182 -13.10 5.98 -3.66
CA ASN A 182 -13.51 7.20 -4.37
C ASN A 182 -15.01 7.24 -4.71
N LYS A 183 -15.60 6.08 -5.00
CA LYS A 183 -17.04 5.97 -5.30
C LYS A 183 -17.91 6.18 -4.06
N VAL A 184 -17.46 5.68 -2.92
CA VAL A 184 -18.23 5.63 -1.67
C VAL A 184 -18.03 6.90 -0.83
N LEU A 185 -16.78 7.30 -0.63
CA LEU A 185 -16.40 8.48 0.14
C LEU A 185 -16.35 9.69 -0.79
N LYS A 186 -17.28 10.64 -0.57
CA LYS A 186 -17.30 11.91 -1.27
C LYS A 186 -16.51 12.96 -0.50
N CYS A 187 -15.27 12.67 -0.19
CA CYS A 187 -14.40 13.63 0.48
C CYS A 187 -14.07 14.79 -0.48
N GLU A 188 -14.92 15.82 -0.49
CA GLU A 188 -14.73 17.05 -1.30
C GLU A 188 -13.41 17.76 -0.96
N GLU A 189 -12.91 17.56 0.26
CA GLU A 189 -11.66 18.15 0.74
C GLU A 189 -10.41 17.37 0.28
N ILE A 190 -10.55 16.10 -0.06
CA ILE A 190 -9.45 15.27 -0.54
C ILE A 190 -9.62 15.11 -2.05
N LEU A 191 -9.11 16.08 -2.78
CA LEU A 191 -8.99 16.00 -4.23
C LEU A 191 -8.01 14.88 -4.57
N ILE A 192 -8.53 13.65 -4.61
CA ILE A 192 -7.85 12.54 -5.28
C ILE A 192 -7.73 12.98 -6.74
N LYS A 193 -6.63 13.64 -7.06
CA LYS A 193 -6.30 14.04 -8.42
C LYS A 193 -6.27 12.76 -9.25
N LYS A 194 -7.39 12.47 -9.93
CA LYS A 194 -7.45 11.41 -10.93
C LYS A 194 -6.37 11.68 -11.97
N LYS A 195 -5.20 11.15 -11.75
CA LYS A 195 -4.25 10.98 -12.83
C LYS A 195 -4.63 9.67 -13.49
N GLU A 196 -5.41 9.74 -14.56
CA GLU A 196 -5.56 8.64 -15.49
C GLU A 196 -4.17 8.34 -16.06
N ILE A 197 -3.47 7.43 -15.43
CA ILE A 197 -2.32 6.80 -16.07
C ILE A 197 -2.93 5.59 -16.80
N PRO A 198 -2.93 5.56 -18.12
CA PRO A 198 -3.29 4.35 -18.83
C PRO A 198 -2.26 3.29 -18.44
N ILE A 199 -2.61 2.43 -17.49
CA ILE A 199 -1.81 1.26 -17.14
C ILE A 199 -2.06 0.26 -18.26
N ASN A 200 -1.38 0.43 -19.36
CA ASN A 200 -1.32 -0.58 -20.40
C ASN A 200 -0.30 -1.63 -19.95
N ILE A 201 -0.73 -2.47 -18.98
CA ILE A 201 0.12 -3.53 -18.39
C ILE A 201 0.44 -4.61 -19.43
N SER A 202 -0.34 -4.70 -20.53
CA SER A 202 -0.24 -5.78 -21.51
C SER A 202 0.99 -5.72 -22.43
N GLU A 203 1.61 -4.55 -22.62
CA GLU A 203 2.72 -4.43 -23.57
C GLU A 203 4.10 -4.19 -22.96
N GLU A 204 4.22 -3.56 -21.78
CA GLU A 204 5.54 -3.26 -21.22
C GLU A 204 6.09 -4.30 -20.24
N THR A 205 5.24 -5.08 -19.56
CA THR A 205 5.69 -6.04 -18.55
C THR A 205 6.08 -7.40 -19.11
N PHE A 206 5.74 -7.73 -20.35
CA PHE A 206 6.06 -9.01 -20.97
C PHE A 206 6.80 -8.92 -22.30
N ASN A 207 7.42 -7.81 -22.62
CA ASN A 207 8.32 -7.81 -23.75
C ASN A 207 9.66 -8.44 -23.32
N LEU A 208 9.71 -9.77 -23.36
CA LEU A 208 10.93 -10.59 -23.18
C LEU A 208 12.11 -10.07 -24.01
N ARG A 209 11.84 -9.37 -25.11
CA ARG A 209 12.82 -8.74 -25.97
C ARG A 209 13.43 -7.50 -25.29
N SER A 210 12.60 -6.63 -24.71
CA SER A 210 13.03 -5.46 -23.96
C SER A 210 13.81 -5.83 -22.68
N LEU A 211 13.40 -6.93 -21.99
CA LEU A 211 14.13 -7.43 -20.83
C LEU A 211 15.50 -8.00 -21.26
N LYS A 212 15.56 -8.74 -22.36
CA LYS A 212 16.81 -9.25 -22.93
C LYS A 212 17.75 -8.12 -23.35
N GLU A 213 17.22 -7.04 -23.94
CA GLU A 213 18.01 -5.86 -24.33
C GLU A 213 18.55 -5.10 -23.12
N LYS A 214 17.72 -4.91 -22.06
CA LYS A 214 18.17 -4.30 -20.80
C LYS A 214 19.18 -5.16 -20.05
N VAL A 215 18.99 -6.47 -20.03
CA VAL A 215 19.95 -7.41 -19.44
C VAL A 215 21.26 -7.42 -20.24
N ALA A 216 21.21 -7.41 -21.57
CA ALA A 216 22.38 -7.30 -22.44
C ALA A 216 23.14 -5.98 -22.22
N GLN A 217 22.43 -4.87 -22.01
CA GLN A 217 23.02 -3.57 -21.71
C GLN A 217 23.72 -3.55 -20.34
N VAL A 218 23.12 -4.15 -19.32
CA VAL A 218 23.73 -4.31 -17.98
C VAL A 218 24.96 -5.21 -18.06
N ILE A 219 24.91 -6.31 -18.78
CA ILE A 219 26.06 -7.21 -18.99
C ILE A 219 27.20 -6.49 -19.72
N SER A 220 26.88 -5.64 -20.71
CA SER A 220 27.89 -4.85 -21.42
C SER A 220 28.57 -3.77 -20.56
N MET A 221 27.86 -3.25 -19.56
CA MET A 221 28.38 -2.25 -18.62
C MET A 221 29.26 -2.84 -17.51
N VAL A 222 29.09 -4.13 -17.18
CA VAL A 222 29.82 -4.79 -16.07
C VAL A 222 31.21 -5.29 -16.48
N GLY A 223 31.58 -5.18 -17.76
CA GLY A 223 32.94 -5.41 -18.27
C GLY A 223 33.40 -6.86 -18.35
N PRO A 224 34.57 -7.13 -18.94
CA PRO A 224 35.01 -8.47 -19.39
C PRO A 224 35.27 -9.51 -18.29
N ARG A 225 35.29 -9.14 -17.03
CA ARG A 225 35.60 -10.08 -15.92
C ARG A 225 34.48 -11.10 -15.66
N TYR A 226 33.22 -10.76 -15.94
CA TYR A 226 32.10 -11.68 -15.71
C TYR A 226 31.88 -12.68 -16.85
N ASN A 227 32.28 -12.35 -18.08
CA ASN A 227 32.16 -13.28 -19.22
C ASN A 227 33.03 -14.53 -19.10
N LYS A 228 34.10 -14.49 -18.32
CA LYS A 228 34.97 -15.67 -18.12
C LYS A 228 34.36 -16.72 -17.19
N GLU A 229 33.57 -16.29 -16.20
CA GLU A 229 32.96 -17.23 -15.24
C GLU A 229 31.65 -17.86 -15.78
N LEU A 230 30.93 -17.17 -16.65
CA LEU A 230 29.71 -17.71 -17.27
C LEU A 230 30.02 -18.76 -18.35
N ASN A 231 31.11 -18.62 -19.09
CA ASN A 231 31.51 -19.58 -20.13
C ASN A 231 32.08 -20.90 -19.57
N VAL A 232 32.45 -20.95 -18.29
CA VAL A 232 32.93 -22.18 -17.65
C VAL A 232 31.79 -23.09 -17.16
N LYS A 233 30.57 -22.54 -16.99
CA LYS A 233 29.41 -23.32 -16.51
C LYS A 233 28.44 -23.81 -17.60
N THR A 234 28.64 -23.43 -18.85
CA THR A 234 27.88 -23.96 -20.00
C THR A 234 28.72 -24.96 -20.78
N GLY A 235 29.47 -25.78 -20.08
CA GLY A 235 30.17 -26.92 -20.67
C GLY A 235 29.15 -27.94 -21.18
N THR A 236 29.19 -28.13 -22.47
CA THR A 236 28.56 -29.19 -23.26
C THR A 236 28.55 -30.55 -22.56
N TYR A 237 27.38 -31.15 -22.48
CA TYR A 237 27.15 -32.58 -22.54
C TYR A 237 26.41 -32.91 -23.82
#